data_688a2cdd4e7746df23f47556d3c352d6
#
_entry.id   688a2cdd4e7746df23f47556d3c352d6
#
_cell.length_a   1.000
_cell.length_b   1.000
_cell.length_c   1.000
_cell.angle_alpha   90.00
_cell.angle_beta   90.00
_cell.angle_gamma   90.00
#
_symmetry.space_group_name_H-M   'P 1'
#
loop_
_entity.id
_entity.type
_entity.pdbx_description
1 polymer ?
#
loop_
_entity_poly.entity_id
_entity_poly.type
_entity_poly.pdbx_seq_one_letter_code
_entity_poly.pdbx_strand_id
1 'polypeptide(L)'
;MPPKSIKLLLPAISPAAPGTLYEQIVAGLKRAVSGGLLKPGDALPSFRQLAEELLVSVITVKRAYEELEHEGIIYRRQGLGTFVAEGGGDRSREAKLKHAREFLRDAAREATEAGLAPAEVRRLFLEALNDPQ
;
A
#
# COMPACT_ATOMS: atom_id res chain seq x y z
N MET A 1 -4.56 -19.80 -14.69
CA MET A 1 -5.46 -18.63 -14.77
C MET A 1 -4.65 -17.39 -15.10
N PRO A 2 -5.15 -16.54 -15.98
CA PRO A 2 -4.45 -15.29 -16.23
C PRO A 2 -4.45 -14.42 -14.97
N PRO A 3 -3.42 -13.60 -14.75
CA PRO A 3 -3.42 -12.68 -13.61
C PRO A 3 -4.52 -11.63 -13.77
N LYS A 4 -5.03 -11.15 -12.64
CA LYS A 4 -6.01 -10.08 -12.63
C LYS A 4 -5.38 -8.79 -13.12
N SER A 5 -6.18 -7.94 -13.74
CA SER A 5 -5.72 -6.60 -14.15
C SER A 5 -5.54 -5.74 -12.90
N ILE A 6 -4.31 -5.57 -12.49
CA ILE A 6 -3.99 -4.80 -11.27
C ILE A 6 -4.31 -3.32 -11.46
N LYS A 7 -4.22 -2.83 -12.69
CA LYS A 7 -4.53 -1.43 -12.99
C LYS A 7 -5.94 -1.03 -12.52
N LEU A 8 -6.90 -1.95 -12.60
CA LEU A 8 -8.26 -1.70 -12.16
C LEU A 8 -8.40 -1.71 -10.64
N LEU A 9 -7.45 -2.33 -9.93
CA LEU A 9 -7.48 -2.46 -8.48
C LEU A 9 -6.69 -1.35 -7.77
N LEU A 10 -5.87 -0.61 -8.51
CA LEU A 10 -5.05 0.46 -7.96
C LEU A 10 -5.70 1.81 -8.24
N PRO A 11 -5.64 2.74 -7.29
CA PRO A 11 -5.98 4.12 -7.61
C PRO A 11 -5.00 4.64 -8.65
N ALA A 12 -5.33 5.74 -9.31
CA ALA A 12 -4.47 6.30 -10.35
C ALA A 12 -3.06 6.54 -9.82
N ILE A 13 -2.10 5.81 -10.37
CA ILE A 13 -0.68 6.01 -10.07
C ILE A 13 -0.20 7.20 -10.89
N SER A 14 0.32 8.21 -10.22
CA SER A 14 0.67 9.47 -10.89
C SER A 14 1.81 10.18 -10.17
N PRO A 15 2.71 10.84 -10.91
CA PRO A 15 3.72 11.70 -10.28
C PRO A 15 3.12 12.85 -9.46
N ALA A 16 1.87 13.22 -9.74
CA ALA A 16 1.17 14.28 -9.02
C ALA A 16 0.57 13.81 -7.70
N ALA A 17 0.38 12.49 -7.52
CA ALA A 17 -0.15 11.95 -6.27
C ALA A 17 0.94 11.94 -5.18
N PRO A 18 0.55 11.99 -3.89
CA PRO A 18 1.53 11.93 -2.80
C PRO A 18 2.36 10.65 -2.82
N GLY A 19 3.65 10.79 -2.51
CA GLY A 19 4.59 9.67 -2.46
C GLY A 19 5.23 9.36 -3.80
N THR A 20 6.27 8.54 -3.77
CA THR A 20 6.94 8.08 -4.99
C THR A 20 6.04 7.08 -5.73
N LEU A 21 6.32 6.86 -7.01
CA LEU A 21 5.58 5.85 -7.79
C LEU A 21 5.69 4.48 -7.15
N TYR A 22 6.88 4.14 -6.67
CA TYR A 22 7.12 2.88 -5.97
C TYR A 22 6.25 2.77 -4.71
N GLU A 23 6.21 3.81 -3.89
CA GLU A 23 5.37 3.82 -2.69
C GLU A 23 3.89 3.70 -3.00
N GLN A 24 3.43 4.34 -4.07
CA GLN A 24 2.05 4.25 -4.51
C GLN A 24 1.68 2.83 -4.93
N ILE A 25 2.58 2.14 -5.63
CA ILE A 25 2.36 0.75 -6.05
C ILE A 25 2.27 -0.16 -4.83
N VAL A 26 3.23 -0.03 -3.91
CA VAL A 26 3.24 -0.83 -2.67
C VAL A 26 1.94 -0.62 -1.90
N ALA A 27 1.56 0.63 -1.67
CA ALA A 27 0.36 0.95 -0.91
C ALA A 27 -0.91 0.43 -1.60
N GLY A 28 -0.98 0.55 -2.92
CA GLY A 28 -2.12 0.09 -3.70
C GLY A 28 -2.30 -1.42 -3.63
N LEU A 29 -1.21 -2.16 -3.78
CA LEU A 29 -1.25 -3.62 -3.70
C LEU A 29 -1.59 -4.09 -2.28
N LYS A 30 -1.06 -3.44 -1.26
CA LYS A 30 -1.41 -3.74 0.13
C LYS A 30 -2.90 -3.56 0.38
N ARG A 31 -3.48 -2.48 -0.12
CA ARG A 31 -4.92 -2.23 0.01
C ARG A 31 -5.75 -3.30 -0.69
N ALA A 32 -5.33 -3.70 -1.90
CA ALA A 32 -6.04 -4.73 -2.66
C ALA A 32 -6.01 -6.08 -1.94
N VAL A 33 -4.88 -6.43 -1.33
CA VAL A 33 -4.74 -7.68 -0.58
C VAL A 33 -5.52 -7.60 0.73
N SER A 34 -5.37 -6.53 1.50
CA SER A 34 -6.07 -6.39 2.78
C SER A 34 -7.58 -6.26 2.61
N GLY A 35 -8.02 -5.68 1.50
CA GLY A 35 -9.45 -5.55 1.19
C GLY A 35 -10.09 -6.76 0.53
N GLY A 36 -9.31 -7.82 0.30
CA GLY A 36 -9.84 -9.05 -0.29
C GLY A 36 -10.03 -9.02 -1.80
N LEU A 37 -9.59 -7.95 -2.47
CA LEU A 37 -9.65 -7.88 -3.93
C LEU A 37 -8.62 -8.80 -4.58
N LEU A 38 -7.48 -8.98 -3.91
CA LEU A 38 -6.48 -9.98 -4.25
C LEU A 38 -6.46 -10.99 -3.12
N LYS A 39 -6.67 -12.25 -3.46
CA LYS A 39 -6.77 -13.34 -2.47
C LYS A 39 -5.51 -14.19 -2.45
N PRO A 40 -5.24 -14.91 -1.35
CA PRO A 40 -4.11 -15.84 -1.31
C PRO A 40 -4.13 -16.79 -2.51
N GLY A 41 -2.98 -16.94 -3.15
CA GLY A 41 -2.84 -17.77 -4.34
C GLY A 41 -3.14 -17.07 -5.65
N ASP A 42 -3.72 -15.87 -5.64
CA ASP A 42 -3.96 -15.12 -6.86
C ASP A 42 -2.64 -14.76 -7.53
N ALA A 43 -2.57 -14.93 -8.84
CA ALA A 43 -1.40 -14.58 -9.62
C ALA A 43 -1.35 -13.07 -9.87
N LEU A 44 -0.15 -12.51 -9.74
CA LEU A 44 0.11 -11.12 -10.08
C LEU A 44 0.75 -11.04 -11.45
N PRO A 45 0.60 -9.92 -12.16
CA PRO A 45 1.29 -9.73 -13.43
C PRO A 45 2.80 -9.69 -13.22
N SER A 46 3.55 -10.00 -14.27
CA SER A 46 5.01 -9.86 -14.23
C SER A 46 5.40 -8.38 -14.05
N PHE A 47 6.66 -8.14 -13.67
CA PHE A 47 7.17 -6.77 -13.56
C PHE A 47 6.93 -5.96 -14.83
N ARG A 48 7.20 -6.59 -16.00
CA ARG A 48 7.07 -5.92 -17.29
C ARG A 48 5.61 -5.63 -17.62
N GLN A 49 4.72 -6.59 -17.37
CA GLN A 49 3.30 -6.41 -17.62
C GLN A 49 2.73 -5.26 -16.77
N LEU A 50 3.04 -5.24 -15.49
CA LEU A 50 2.54 -4.18 -14.62
C LEU A 50 3.15 -2.83 -14.98
N ALA A 51 4.43 -2.78 -15.31
CA ALA A 51 5.09 -1.56 -15.74
C ALA A 51 4.42 -0.97 -16.98
N GLU A 52 4.07 -1.82 -17.94
CA GLU A 52 3.35 -1.41 -19.14
C GLU A 52 1.95 -0.90 -18.80
N GLU A 53 1.23 -1.62 -17.97
CA GLU A 53 -0.13 -1.22 -17.58
C GLU A 53 -0.16 0.13 -16.83
N LEU A 54 0.81 0.36 -15.96
CA LEU A 54 0.87 1.57 -15.14
C LEU A 54 1.67 2.70 -15.78
N LEU A 55 2.32 2.43 -16.91
CA LEU A 55 3.18 3.41 -17.60
C LEU A 55 4.31 3.91 -16.69
N VAL A 56 4.95 2.97 -15.98
CA VAL A 56 6.10 3.25 -15.11
C VAL A 56 7.27 2.36 -15.51
N SER A 57 8.45 2.62 -14.94
CA SER A 57 9.62 1.81 -15.26
C SER A 57 9.54 0.42 -14.62
N VAL A 58 10.16 -0.57 -15.27
CA VAL A 58 10.23 -1.94 -14.75
C VAL A 58 10.95 -1.96 -13.40
N ILE A 59 11.99 -1.15 -13.25
CA ILE A 59 12.75 -1.07 -11.99
C ILE A 59 11.86 -0.62 -10.84
N THR A 60 10.96 0.32 -11.09
CA THR A 60 10.01 0.81 -10.09
C THR A 60 9.09 -0.32 -9.62
N VAL A 61 8.53 -1.08 -10.55
CA VAL A 61 7.65 -2.21 -10.22
C VAL A 61 8.44 -3.30 -9.50
N LYS A 62 9.62 -3.62 -9.99
CA LYS A 62 10.48 -4.64 -9.38
C LYS A 62 10.77 -4.30 -7.91
N ARG A 63 11.09 -3.04 -7.64
CA ARG A 63 11.36 -2.57 -6.28
C ARG A 63 10.12 -2.72 -5.39
N ALA A 64 8.95 -2.39 -5.92
CA ALA A 64 7.70 -2.54 -5.17
C ALA A 64 7.42 -4.01 -4.84
N TYR A 65 7.62 -4.91 -5.78
CA TYR A 65 7.44 -6.35 -5.57
C TYR A 65 8.44 -6.90 -4.56
N GLU A 66 9.69 -6.46 -4.60
CA GLU A 66 10.71 -6.87 -3.65
C GLU A 66 10.32 -6.48 -2.22
N GLU A 67 9.78 -5.28 -2.04
CA GLU A 67 9.28 -4.81 -0.76
C GLU A 67 8.13 -5.69 -0.25
N LEU A 68 7.15 -5.95 -1.10
CA LEU A 68 6.01 -6.78 -0.73
C LEU A 68 6.41 -8.23 -0.44
N GLU A 69 7.38 -8.76 -1.18
CA GLU A 69 7.93 -10.08 -0.93
C GLU A 69 8.66 -10.13 0.41
N HIS A 70 9.45 -9.11 0.71
CA HIS A 70 10.15 -8.98 1.97
C HIS A 70 9.18 -8.94 3.17
N GLU A 71 8.04 -8.29 3.01
CA GLU A 71 7.00 -8.23 4.04
C GLU A 71 6.14 -9.49 4.10
N GLY A 72 6.35 -10.44 3.20
CA GLY A 72 5.59 -11.69 3.17
C GLY A 72 4.18 -11.57 2.63
N ILE A 73 3.88 -10.51 1.91
CA ILE A 73 2.56 -10.28 1.32
C ILE A 73 2.41 -11.02 0.00
N ILE A 74 3.50 -11.12 -0.75
CA ILE A 74 3.56 -11.88 -2.00
C ILE A 74 4.76 -12.82 -1.97
N TYR A 75 4.76 -13.80 -2.84
CA TYR A 75 5.91 -14.70 -3.01
C TYR A 75 6.12 -15.00 -4.50
N ARG A 76 7.35 -15.32 -4.83
CA ARG A 76 7.73 -15.66 -6.20
C ARG A 76 8.09 -17.13 -6.28
N ARG A 77 7.58 -17.80 -7.30
CA ARG A 77 8.01 -19.17 -7.65
C ARG A 77 8.71 -19.12 -8.97
N GLN A 78 9.96 -19.53 -8.97
CA GLN A 78 10.78 -19.53 -10.16
C GLN A 78 10.11 -20.33 -11.29
N GLY A 79 9.98 -19.72 -12.47
CA GLY A 79 9.36 -20.34 -13.63
C GLY A 79 7.83 -20.35 -13.62
N LEU A 80 7.20 -19.96 -12.50
CA LEU A 80 5.75 -19.99 -12.38
C LEU A 80 5.11 -18.61 -12.20
N GLY A 81 5.82 -17.66 -11.63
CA GLY A 81 5.33 -16.30 -11.46
C GLY A 81 5.31 -15.81 -10.03
N THR A 82 4.55 -14.76 -9.82
CA THR A 82 4.39 -14.10 -8.52
C THR A 82 2.95 -14.23 -8.06
N PHE A 83 2.76 -14.51 -6.78
CA PHE A 83 1.45 -14.83 -6.21
C PHE A 83 1.24 -14.14 -4.87
N VAL A 84 -0.01 -13.92 -4.52
CA VAL A 84 -0.37 -13.43 -3.18
C VAL A 84 -0.12 -14.54 -2.17
N ALA A 85 0.63 -14.23 -1.11
CA ALA A 85 0.98 -15.20 -0.08
C ALA A 85 -0.22 -15.51 0.81
N GLU A 86 -0.24 -16.72 1.37
CA GLU A 86 -1.19 -17.08 2.41
C GLU A 86 -0.90 -16.21 3.64
N GLY A 87 -1.94 -15.62 4.23
CA GLY A 87 -1.77 -14.67 5.33
C GLY A 87 -1.32 -13.29 4.89
N GLY A 88 -1.17 -13.05 3.57
CA GLY A 88 -0.78 -11.75 3.04
C GLY A 88 -1.75 -10.63 3.39
N GLY A 89 -3.05 -10.94 3.48
CA GLY A 89 -4.07 -9.99 3.88
C GLY A 89 -3.87 -9.48 5.30
N ASP A 90 -3.59 -10.40 6.23
CA ASP A 90 -3.34 -10.05 7.63
C ASP A 90 -2.05 -9.26 7.78
N ARG A 91 -0.99 -9.68 7.09
CA ARG A 91 0.30 -8.97 7.12
C ARG A 91 0.17 -7.57 6.53
N SER A 92 -0.56 -7.45 5.44
CA SER A 92 -0.82 -6.16 4.80
C SER A 92 -1.59 -5.23 5.74
N ARG A 93 -2.59 -5.77 6.43
CA ARG A 93 -3.37 -5.02 7.42
C ARG A 93 -2.49 -4.57 8.58
N GLU A 94 -1.64 -5.47 9.10
CA GLU A 94 -0.71 -5.14 10.19
C GLU A 94 0.26 -4.03 9.79
N ALA A 95 0.81 -4.13 8.56
CA ALA A 95 1.71 -3.10 8.05
C ALA A 95 1.01 -1.75 7.94
N LYS A 96 -0.24 -1.74 7.46
CA LYS A 96 -1.05 -0.52 7.37
C LYS A 96 -1.33 0.06 8.75
N LEU A 97 -1.68 -0.76 9.72
CA LEU A 97 -1.94 -0.30 11.08
C LEU A 97 -0.68 0.26 11.74
N LYS A 98 0.46 -0.36 11.49
CA LYS A 98 1.75 0.13 11.99
C LYS A 98 2.02 1.55 11.47
N HIS A 99 1.86 1.76 10.16
CA HIS A 99 2.04 3.06 9.55
C HIS A 99 1.03 4.08 10.10
N ALA A 100 -0.23 3.68 10.25
CA ALA A 100 -1.26 4.56 10.80
C ALA A 100 -0.89 5.02 12.22
N ARG A 101 -0.40 4.11 13.06
CA ARG A 101 0.03 4.47 14.41
C ARG A 101 1.20 5.46 14.40
N GLU A 102 2.15 5.26 13.50
CA GLU A 102 3.29 6.17 13.35
C GLU A 102 2.85 7.56 12.93
N PHE A 103 1.96 7.66 11.94
CA PHE A 103 1.41 8.94 11.49
C PHE A 103 0.63 9.64 12.60
N LEU A 104 -0.15 8.89 13.38
CA LEU A 104 -0.90 9.47 14.50
C LEU A 104 0.02 10.00 15.59
N ARG A 105 1.10 9.28 15.89
CA ARG A 105 2.09 9.75 16.86
C ARG A 105 2.78 11.02 16.37
N ASP A 106 3.16 11.04 15.10
CA ASP A 106 3.81 12.20 14.51
C ASP A 106 2.88 13.41 14.51
N ALA A 107 1.62 13.19 14.14
CA ALA A 107 0.61 14.26 14.15
C ALA A 107 0.38 14.78 15.57
N ALA A 108 0.31 13.89 16.55
CA ALA A 108 0.14 14.29 17.96
C ALA A 108 1.34 15.13 18.44
N ARG A 109 2.55 14.72 18.05
CA ARG A 109 3.76 15.46 18.40
C ARG A 109 3.75 16.86 17.80
N GLU A 110 3.43 16.96 16.52
CA GLU A 110 3.34 18.24 15.82
C GLU A 110 2.34 19.18 16.49
N ALA A 111 1.14 18.66 16.83
CA ALA A 111 0.10 19.43 17.48
C ALA A 111 0.55 19.90 18.87
N THR A 112 1.22 19.03 19.63
CA THR A 112 1.74 19.39 20.96
C THR A 112 2.82 20.45 20.86
N GLU A 113 3.70 20.35 19.90
CA GLU A 113 4.76 21.35 19.64
C GLU A 113 4.16 22.70 19.24
N ALA A 114 3.00 22.67 18.58
CA ALA A 114 2.27 23.88 18.23
C ALA A 114 1.53 24.50 19.43
N GLY A 115 1.59 23.86 20.61
CA GLY A 115 1.02 24.40 21.84
C GLY A 115 -0.36 23.88 22.20
N LEU A 116 -0.86 22.86 21.50
CA LEU A 116 -2.18 22.30 21.80
C LEU A 116 -2.15 21.41 23.04
N ALA A 117 -3.17 21.55 23.89
CA ALA A 117 -3.39 20.65 25.01
C ALA A 117 -3.96 19.30 24.51
N PRO A 118 -3.83 18.21 25.30
CA PRO A 118 -4.34 16.90 24.88
C PRO A 118 -5.80 16.88 24.41
N ALA A 119 -6.68 17.63 25.06
CA ALA A 119 -8.08 17.72 24.64
C ALA A 119 -8.25 18.37 23.26
N GLU A 120 -7.41 19.34 22.96
CA GLU A 120 -7.40 20.01 21.67
C GLU A 120 -6.85 19.08 20.58
N VAL A 121 -5.82 18.29 20.90
CA VAL A 121 -5.26 17.29 19.98
C VAL A 121 -6.33 16.26 19.61
N ARG A 122 -7.10 15.79 20.59
CA ARG A 122 -8.21 14.85 20.34
C ARG A 122 -9.25 15.45 19.41
N ARG A 123 -9.59 16.71 19.63
CA ARG A 123 -10.56 17.40 18.78
C ARG A 123 -10.06 17.47 17.33
N LEU A 124 -8.79 17.77 17.17
CA LEU A 124 -8.17 17.85 15.85
C LEU A 124 -8.24 16.51 15.10
N PHE A 125 -8.00 15.40 15.81
CA PHE A 125 -8.14 14.06 15.22
C PHE A 125 -9.57 13.77 14.82
N LEU A 126 -10.54 14.15 15.64
CA LEU A 126 -11.95 13.94 15.30
C LEU A 126 -12.37 14.76 14.09
N GLU A 127 -11.87 15.97 13.97
CA GLU A 127 -12.09 16.81 12.78
C GLU A 127 -11.52 16.12 11.53
N ALA A 128 -10.32 15.57 11.63
CA ALA A 128 -9.67 14.88 10.52
C ALA A 128 -10.45 13.63 10.07
N LEU A 129 -11.05 12.90 11.02
CA LEU A 129 -11.88 11.73 10.72
C LEU A 129 -13.17 12.12 9.99
N ASN A 130 -13.70 13.29 10.27
CA ASN A 130 -14.97 13.76 9.70
C ASN A 130 -14.79 14.62 8.45
N ASP A 131 -13.54 14.91 8.07
CA ASP A 131 -13.23 15.74 6.93
C ASP A 131 -13.34 14.90 5.64
N PRO A 132 -14.26 15.19 4.74
CA PRO A 132 -14.37 14.45 3.48
C PRO A 132 -13.18 14.80 2.58
N GLN A 133 -12.54 13.77 2.06
CA GLN A 133 -11.38 13.90 1.19
C GLN A 133 -11.79 14.00 -0.26
#